data_8d1c62cebcd6618570c9b788d88bd859
#
_entry.id   8d1c62cebcd6618570c9b788d88bd859
#
_cell.length_a   1.000
_cell.length_b   1.000
_cell.length_c   1.000
_cell.angle_alpha   90.00
_cell.angle_beta   90.00
_cell.angle_gamma   90.00
#
_symmetry.space_group_name_H-M   'P 1'
#
loop_
_entity.id
_entity.type
_entity.pdbx_description
1 polymer ?
#
loop_
_entity_poly.entity_id
_entity_poly.type
_entity_poly.pdbx_seq_one_letter_code
_entity_poly.pdbx_strand_id
1 'polypeptide(L)'
;MKPRPNTLVAADVAAKVGGTLHGDSAMSGSCLCALEAPVEGGITFARAQSTHSLRRKLEKLPKMIALVDSKMTGLDTTSLKCAVIEVQDPQRAFISLIPDFYAEYPSPQGVHPSATIHPSASLGVGVSIGPGCVIGESCSISDNVRLDANVVIYSGVSIGANTHIHSGCAIREGCRVGSHCVVHNNVVIGADGFGYLSDPKTGISKVPQVGIVEIGDHVEIGACTSIDRGTVGATIIGSHVKIDNQVQIGHNVRLDSHAIICAQVGIAGSCHIQRGVVLGGGAGVADHVTIVSGSRVGGHAGVTSSIEEPGDYMGFPAIKATQYRRQQAVIRRLASGKSVKTGER
;
A
#
# COMPACT_ATOMS: atom_id res chain seq x y z
N MET A 1 12.66 -3.99 9.83
CA MET A 1 13.96 -3.32 10.06
C MET A 1 14.29 -3.34 11.54
N LYS A 2 15.55 -3.53 11.95
CA LYS A 2 16.03 -3.47 13.34
C LYS A 2 16.72 -2.14 13.60
N PRO A 3 16.60 -1.56 14.82
CA PRO A 3 17.37 -0.37 15.18
C PRO A 3 18.86 -0.60 14.99
N ARG A 4 19.54 0.39 14.44
CA ARG A 4 20.99 0.42 14.25
C ARG A 4 21.53 1.58 15.08
N PRO A 5 22.41 1.34 16.06
CA PRO A 5 23.05 2.43 16.77
C PRO A 5 23.78 3.33 15.77
N ASN A 6 23.37 4.56 15.69
CA ASN A 6 24.01 5.59 14.87
C ASN A 6 23.75 6.95 15.49
N THR A 7 24.66 7.87 15.24
CA THR A 7 24.53 9.27 15.66
C THR A 7 25.01 10.16 14.53
N LEU A 8 24.15 11.08 14.11
CA LEU A 8 24.48 12.09 13.12
C LEU A 8 24.43 13.46 13.77
N VAL A 9 25.38 14.34 13.46
CA VAL A 9 25.27 15.75 13.87
C VAL A 9 24.43 16.53 12.89
N ALA A 10 23.86 17.64 13.34
CA ALA A 10 22.96 18.47 12.52
C ALA A 10 23.57 18.93 11.20
N ALA A 11 24.88 19.22 11.20
CA ALA A 11 25.63 19.56 10.00
C ALA A 11 25.61 18.41 8.96
N ASP A 12 25.84 17.16 9.39
CA ASP A 12 25.85 15.99 8.51
C ASP A 12 24.44 15.69 7.98
N VAL A 13 23.42 15.82 8.84
CA VAL A 13 22.02 15.67 8.44
C VAL A 13 21.69 16.70 7.38
N ALA A 14 22.02 17.99 7.58
CA ALA A 14 21.76 19.05 6.61
C ALA A 14 22.44 18.78 5.26
N ALA A 15 23.70 18.39 5.28
CA ALA A 15 24.45 18.03 4.07
C ALA A 15 23.78 16.87 3.31
N LYS A 16 23.37 15.83 4.04
CA LYS A 16 22.78 14.62 3.48
C LYS A 16 21.41 14.90 2.83
N VAL A 17 20.58 15.74 3.45
CA VAL A 17 19.23 16.05 2.94
C VAL A 17 19.20 17.28 2.02
N GLY A 18 20.34 17.91 1.78
CA GLY A 18 20.46 19.14 0.95
C GLY A 18 19.70 20.32 1.56
N GLY A 19 19.74 20.46 2.89
CA GLY A 19 19.00 21.49 3.62
C GLY A 19 19.90 22.60 4.17
N THR A 20 19.27 23.73 4.53
CA THR A 20 19.93 24.87 5.20
C THR A 20 19.77 24.73 6.72
N LEU A 21 20.89 24.68 7.43
CA LEU A 21 20.95 24.52 8.88
C LEU A 21 20.85 25.87 9.61
N HIS A 22 20.02 25.94 10.63
CA HIS A 22 19.91 27.02 11.61
C HIS A 22 20.08 26.45 13.01
N GLY A 23 20.92 27.09 13.82
CA GLY A 23 21.20 26.67 15.20
C GLY A 23 22.50 25.89 15.36
N ASP A 24 22.58 25.04 16.39
CA ASP A 24 23.79 24.32 16.76
C ASP A 24 24.13 23.21 15.76
N SER A 25 25.23 23.41 15.00
CA SER A 25 25.72 22.45 14.02
C SER A 25 26.23 21.12 14.60
N ALA A 26 26.64 21.15 15.88
CA ALA A 26 27.13 19.97 16.61
C ALA A 26 26.01 19.20 17.32
N MET A 27 24.76 19.68 17.27
CA MET A 27 23.63 18.99 17.86
C MET A 27 23.50 17.58 17.30
N SER A 28 23.50 16.59 18.17
CA SER A 28 23.47 15.18 17.77
C SER A 28 22.05 14.63 17.71
N GLY A 29 21.80 13.82 16.68
CA GLY A 29 20.60 13.02 16.50
C GLY A 29 20.93 11.54 16.49
N SER A 30 20.38 10.78 17.46
CA SER A 30 20.65 9.35 17.67
C SER A 30 19.47 8.43 17.33
N CYS A 31 18.30 8.99 17.05
CA CYS A 31 17.11 8.24 16.67
C CYS A 31 16.15 9.10 15.86
N LEU A 32 15.26 8.44 15.13
CA LEU A 32 14.11 9.09 14.46
C LEU A 32 12.90 9.03 15.40
N CYS A 33 12.17 10.13 15.53
CA CYS A 33 10.98 10.18 16.38
C CYS A 33 9.84 10.99 15.73
N ALA A 34 8.62 10.72 16.19
CA ALA A 34 7.45 11.48 15.80
C ALA A 34 7.45 12.87 16.45
N LEU A 35 6.91 13.88 15.77
CA LEU A 35 6.79 15.23 16.29
C LEU A 35 5.93 15.31 17.55
N GLU A 36 4.93 14.43 17.65
CA GLU A 36 3.97 14.34 18.77
C GLU A 36 4.57 13.65 20.00
N ALA A 37 5.69 12.93 19.83
CA ALA A 37 6.40 12.25 20.90
C ALA A 37 7.92 12.54 20.79
N PRO A 38 8.33 13.79 20.97
CA PRO A 38 9.72 14.21 20.78
C PRO A 38 10.59 13.66 21.92
N VAL A 39 11.79 13.24 21.56
CA VAL A 39 12.80 12.77 22.52
C VAL A 39 14.08 13.60 22.38
N GLU A 40 14.82 13.79 23.48
CA GLU A 40 16.11 14.47 23.43
C GLU A 40 17.11 13.66 22.57
N GLY A 41 17.83 14.35 21.69
CA GLY A 41 18.68 13.70 20.68
C GLY A 41 17.92 12.99 19.57
N GLY A 42 16.64 13.28 19.37
CA GLY A 42 15.85 12.78 18.25
C GLY A 42 16.03 13.60 16.98
N ILE A 43 15.65 13.02 15.85
CA ILE A 43 15.44 13.71 14.58
C ILE A 43 13.97 13.57 14.21
N THR A 44 13.30 14.69 13.90
CA THR A 44 11.89 14.70 13.51
C THR A 44 11.65 15.59 12.29
N PHE A 45 10.44 15.57 11.74
CA PHE A 45 10.03 16.55 10.76
C PHE A 45 8.74 17.24 11.19
N ALA A 46 8.61 18.51 10.86
CA ALA A 46 7.44 19.30 11.17
C ALA A 46 6.80 19.88 9.91
N ARG A 47 5.50 19.63 9.75
CA ARG A 47 4.65 20.31 8.77
C ARG A 47 3.74 21.27 9.48
N ALA A 48 3.54 22.46 8.93
CA ALA A 48 2.61 23.44 9.44
C ALA A 48 1.95 24.22 8.30
N GLN A 49 0.79 24.79 8.58
CA GLN A 49 0.07 25.62 7.61
C GLN A 49 0.58 27.08 7.60
N SER A 50 1.34 27.48 8.61
CA SER A 50 1.91 28.82 8.73
C SER A 50 3.19 28.81 9.57
N THR A 51 4.05 29.81 9.36
CA THR A 51 5.28 30.05 10.14
C THR A 51 5.00 30.15 11.64
N HIS A 52 3.92 30.85 12.03
CA HIS A 52 3.52 30.99 13.43
C HIS A 52 3.16 29.63 14.08
N SER A 53 2.36 28.82 13.37
CA SER A 53 2.00 27.48 13.84
C SER A 53 3.24 26.57 13.94
N LEU A 54 4.18 26.66 12.99
CA LEU A 54 5.43 25.92 13.02
C LEU A 54 6.28 26.30 14.22
N ARG A 55 6.50 27.63 14.44
CA ARG A 55 7.27 28.14 15.58
C ARG A 55 6.74 27.61 16.91
N ARG A 56 5.44 27.69 17.16
CA ARG A 56 4.79 27.17 18.39
C ARG A 56 5.03 25.67 18.62
N LYS A 57 5.17 24.88 17.56
CA LYS A 57 5.54 23.46 17.66
C LYS A 57 7.01 23.31 18.03
N LEU A 58 7.91 24.03 17.37
CA LEU A 58 9.35 23.94 17.58
C LEU A 58 9.78 24.42 18.96
N GLU A 59 9.13 25.46 19.53
CA GLU A 59 9.38 25.98 20.89
C GLU A 59 9.18 24.92 21.99
N LYS A 60 8.39 23.89 21.72
CA LYS A 60 8.10 22.80 22.65
C LYS A 60 9.10 21.65 22.54
N LEU A 61 9.97 21.65 21.53
CA LEU A 61 10.90 20.58 21.32
C LEU A 61 12.10 20.66 22.29
N PRO A 62 12.62 19.51 22.76
CA PRO A 62 13.88 19.46 23.51
C PRO A 62 15.07 19.72 22.58
N LYS A 63 16.29 19.48 23.05
CA LYS A 63 17.49 19.47 22.21
C LYS A 63 17.41 18.32 21.23
N MET A 64 17.15 18.62 19.96
CA MET A 64 16.97 17.65 18.89
C MET A 64 17.09 18.32 17.52
N ILE A 65 16.99 17.57 16.43
CA ILE A 65 17.05 18.06 15.06
C ILE A 65 15.64 18.04 14.46
N ALA A 66 15.20 19.17 13.89
CA ALA A 66 13.88 19.30 13.25
C ALA A 66 14.03 19.68 11.77
N LEU A 67 13.50 18.85 10.87
CA LEU A 67 13.38 19.16 9.45
C LEU A 67 12.10 19.95 9.20
N VAL A 68 12.18 21.09 8.50
CA VAL A 68 11.04 21.97 8.23
C VAL A 68 10.97 22.38 6.77
N ASP A 69 9.80 22.82 6.29
CA ASP A 69 9.60 23.25 4.92
C ASP A 69 10.29 24.62 4.67
N SER A 70 11.18 24.70 3.70
CA SER A 70 11.89 25.92 3.28
C SER A 70 10.97 27.04 2.79
N LYS A 71 9.71 26.73 2.50
CA LYS A 71 8.67 27.75 2.17
C LYS A 71 8.21 28.56 3.39
N MET A 72 8.56 28.12 4.60
CA MET A 72 8.22 28.82 5.85
C MET A 72 9.24 29.93 6.12
N THR A 73 9.24 30.97 5.27
CA THR A 73 10.14 32.12 5.38
C THR A 73 9.93 32.93 6.66
N GLY A 74 11.01 33.52 7.19
CA GLY A 74 10.96 34.38 8.38
C GLY A 74 10.81 33.63 9.71
N LEU A 75 11.17 32.36 9.75
CA LEU A 75 11.22 31.60 11.00
C LEU A 75 12.40 32.10 11.85
N ASP A 76 12.11 32.77 12.96
CA ASP A 76 13.12 33.11 13.96
C ASP A 76 13.47 31.87 14.78
N THR A 77 14.68 31.36 14.61
CA THR A 77 15.20 30.15 15.25
C THR A 77 16.08 30.44 16.45
N THR A 78 16.39 31.72 16.75
CA THR A 78 17.39 32.14 17.75
C THR A 78 17.04 31.71 19.20
N SER A 79 15.77 31.55 19.50
CA SER A 79 15.28 31.15 20.84
C SER A 79 14.96 29.64 20.94
N LEU A 80 15.13 28.88 19.87
CA LEU A 80 14.80 27.47 19.85
C LEU A 80 15.89 26.62 20.50
N LYS A 81 15.48 25.56 21.19
CA LYS A 81 16.40 24.57 21.76
C LYS A 81 16.84 23.52 20.73
N CYS A 82 16.10 23.37 19.66
CA CYS A 82 16.39 22.42 18.59
C CYS A 82 17.18 23.06 17.46
N ALA A 83 18.02 22.28 16.78
CA ALA A 83 18.57 22.66 15.48
C ALA A 83 17.50 22.49 14.41
N VAL A 84 17.36 23.47 13.54
CA VAL A 84 16.35 23.47 12.48
C VAL A 84 17.04 23.34 11.13
N ILE A 85 16.57 22.41 10.30
CA ILE A 85 17.08 22.23 8.93
C ILE A 85 15.93 22.47 7.96
N GLU A 86 16.05 23.52 7.15
CA GLU A 86 15.08 23.85 6.12
C GLU A 86 15.33 23.03 4.86
N VAL A 87 14.29 22.30 4.38
CA VAL A 87 14.31 21.45 3.20
C VAL A 87 13.07 21.65 2.35
N GLN A 88 13.10 21.28 1.07
CA GLN A 88 11.93 21.39 0.19
C GLN A 88 10.77 20.47 0.59
N ASP A 89 11.09 19.24 1.00
CA ASP A 89 10.11 18.25 1.47
C ASP A 89 10.61 17.59 2.76
N PRO A 90 10.18 18.09 3.92
CA PRO A 90 10.62 17.55 5.23
C PRO A 90 10.33 16.08 5.44
N GLN A 91 9.22 15.58 4.90
CA GLN A 91 8.87 14.18 5.02
C GLN A 91 9.77 13.29 4.19
N ARG A 92 10.03 13.67 2.94
CA ARG A 92 10.96 12.93 2.07
C ARG A 92 12.37 12.93 2.65
N ALA A 93 12.84 14.08 3.14
CA ALA A 93 14.11 14.20 3.81
C ALA A 93 14.20 13.29 5.04
N PHE A 94 13.17 13.26 5.89
CA PHE A 94 13.11 12.39 7.06
C PHE A 94 13.14 10.90 6.68
N ILE A 95 12.36 10.51 5.68
CA ILE A 95 12.32 9.12 5.19
C ILE A 95 13.70 8.68 4.65
N SER A 96 14.45 9.58 3.98
CA SER A 96 15.78 9.26 3.45
C SER A 96 16.81 8.97 4.54
N LEU A 97 16.55 9.35 5.79
CA LEU A 97 17.40 9.06 6.95
C LEU A 97 17.11 7.69 7.58
N ILE A 98 15.98 7.04 7.25
CA ILE A 98 15.62 5.74 7.86
C ILE A 98 16.76 4.69 7.75
N PRO A 99 17.43 4.53 6.58
CA PRO A 99 18.52 3.54 6.45
C PRO A 99 19.73 3.80 7.35
N ASP A 100 19.91 5.02 7.84
CA ASP A 100 21.01 5.33 8.77
C ASP A 100 20.74 4.78 10.17
N PHE A 101 19.49 4.77 10.59
CA PHE A 101 19.07 4.37 11.94
C PHE A 101 18.44 2.98 12.01
N TYR A 102 18.10 2.39 10.87
CA TYR A 102 17.46 1.08 10.78
C TYR A 102 18.09 0.24 9.67
N ALA A 103 18.54 -0.96 10.04
CA ALA A 103 19.02 -1.95 9.10
C ALA A 103 17.91 -2.97 8.79
N GLU A 104 17.92 -3.50 7.60
CA GLU A 104 17.11 -4.67 7.30
C GLU A 104 17.52 -5.86 8.16
N TYR A 105 16.57 -6.73 8.50
CA TYR A 105 16.91 -8.02 9.06
C TYR A 105 17.69 -8.83 8.01
N PRO A 106 18.84 -9.41 8.37
CA PRO A 106 19.58 -10.24 7.41
C PRO A 106 18.69 -11.38 6.94
N SER A 107 18.60 -11.54 5.64
CA SER A 107 17.99 -12.72 5.03
C SER A 107 18.96 -13.89 5.19
N PRO A 108 18.50 -15.06 5.67
CA PRO A 108 19.26 -16.29 5.51
C PRO A 108 19.51 -16.48 4.02
N GLN A 109 20.77 -16.71 3.63
CA GLN A 109 21.10 -16.99 2.22
C GLN A 109 20.94 -18.48 1.93
N GLY A 110 20.57 -18.79 0.69
CA GLY A 110 20.42 -20.16 0.22
C GLY A 110 19.08 -20.79 0.58
N VAL A 111 19.03 -22.10 0.48
CA VAL A 111 17.83 -22.92 0.69
C VAL A 111 17.84 -23.51 2.08
N HIS A 112 16.80 -23.26 2.88
CA HIS A 112 16.67 -23.88 4.20
C HIS A 112 16.47 -25.41 4.07
N PRO A 113 17.10 -26.24 4.91
CA PRO A 113 17.01 -27.72 4.78
C PRO A 113 15.59 -28.30 4.87
N SER A 114 14.65 -27.60 5.49
CA SER A 114 13.24 -28.01 5.55
C SER A 114 12.39 -27.52 4.40
N ALA A 115 12.95 -26.84 3.39
CA ALA A 115 12.22 -26.49 2.19
C ALA A 115 12.14 -27.69 1.26
N THR A 116 10.97 -27.85 0.60
CA THR A 116 10.76 -28.88 -0.41
C THR A 116 10.71 -28.23 -1.78
N ILE A 117 11.66 -28.62 -2.65
CA ILE A 117 11.77 -28.06 -4.00
C ILE A 117 11.69 -29.19 -5.01
N HIS A 118 10.74 -29.08 -5.96
CA HIS A 118 10.64 -30.06 -7.03
C HIS A 118 11.90 -30.05 -7.91
N PRO A 119 12.43 -31.22 -8.32
CA PRO A 119 13.69 -31.30 -9.08
C PRO A 119 13.69 -30.54 -10.43
N SER A 120 12.52 -30.29 -11.02
CA SER A 120 12.37 -29.54 -12.27
C SER A 120 12.25 -28.03 -12.05
N ALA A 121 12.22 -27.54 -10.82
CA ALA A 121 12.20 -26.11 -10.53
C ALA A 121 13.60 -25.49 -10.77
N SER A 122 13.64 -24.34 -11.42
CA SER A 122 14.86 -23.57 -11.63
C SER A 122 14.99 -22.46 -10.60
N LEU A 123 16.19 -22.35 -9.99
CA LEU A 123 16.52 -21.32 -9.01
C LEU A 123 17.65 -20.46 -9.54
N GLY A 124 17.48 -19.14 -9.50
CA GLY A 124 18.49 -18.16 -9.85
C GLY A 124 19.59 -18.01 -8.80
N VAL A 125 20.52 -17.12 -9.08
CA VAL A 125 21.65 -16.81 -8.18
C VAL A 125 21.17 -15.96 -7.02
N GLY A 126 21.71 -16.20 -5.82
CA GLY A 126 21.43 -15.38 -4.63
C GLY A 126 20.02 -15.54 -4.04
N VAL A 127 19.29 -16.59 -4.41
CA VAL A 127 17.97 -16.87 -3.84
C VAL A 127 18.05 -17.18 -2.34
N SER A 128 17.01 -16.79 -1.61
CA SER A 128 16.82 -17.08 -0.19
C SER A 128 15.47 -17.76 -0.01
N ILE A 129 15.48 -19.03 0.41
CA ILE A 129 14.26 -19.85 0.59
C ILE A 129 14.17 -20.27 2.04
N GLY A 130 13.16 -19.75 2.75
CA GLY A 130 12.94 -19.95 4.18
C GLY A 130 12.44 -21.35 4.54
N PRO A 131 12.31 -21.62 5.85
CA PRO A 131 11.86 -22.92 6.36
C PRO A 131 10.41 -23.21 5.96
N GLY A 132 10.13 -24.48 5.66
CA GLY A 132 8.80 -24.96 5.33
C GLY A 132 8.25 -24.47 3.98
N CYS A 133 9.07 -23.83 3.13
CA CYS A 133 8.66 -23.47 1.77
C CYS A 133 8.47 -24.70 0.91
N VAL A 134 7.48 -24.66 0.01
CA VAL A 134 7.23 -25.69 -0.99
C VAL A 134 7.24 -25.05 -2.37
N ILE A 135 8.08 -25.56 -3.28
CA ILE A 135 8.18 -25.09 -4.66
C ILE A 135 7.85 -26.25 -5.59
N GLY A 136 6.77 -26.07 -6.36
CA GLY A 136 6.22 -27.08 -7.25
C GLY A 136 7.00 -27.29 -8.54
N GLU A 137 6.47 -28.19 -9.36
CA GLU A 137 7.04 -28.59 -10.65
C GLU A 137 7.15 -27.41 -11.63
N SER A 138 8.23 -27.38 -12.41
CA SER A 138 8.45 -26.42 -13.50
C SER A 138 8.36 -24.95 -13.09
N CYS A 139 8.60 -24.64 -11.82
CA CYS A 139 8.69 -23.26 -11.34
C CYS A 139 9.99 -22.60 -11.80
N SER A 140 9.93 -21.28 -12.03
CA SER A 140 11.10 -20.45 -12.35
C SER A 140 11.23 -19.34 -11.31
N ILE A 141 12.23 -19.44 -10.45
CA ILE A 141 12.54 -18.46 -9.41
C ILE A 141 13.82 -17.72 -9.83
N SER A 142 13.70 -16.45 -10.17
CA SER A 142 14.81 -15.63 -10.69
C SER A 142 15.80 -15.22 -9.59
N ASP A 143 16.84 -14.47 -10.00
CA ASP A 143 17.94 -14.05 -9.13
C ASP A 143 17.46 -13.19 -7.95
N ASN A 144 18.12 -13.37 -6.80
CA ASN A 144 17.87 -12.60 -5.57
C ASN A 144 16.42 -12.63 -5.07
N VAL A 145 15.61 -13.58 -5.50
CA VAL A 145 14.28 -13.78 -4.95
C VAL A 145 14.40 -14.25 -3.50
N ARG A 146 13.58 -13.66 -2.64
CA ARG A 146 13.48 -14.05 -1.25
C ARG A 146 12.09 -14.58 -0.94
N LEU A 147 12.02 -15.82 -0.46
CA LEU A 147 10.82 -16.45 0.08
C LEU A 147 11.01 -16.61 1.60
N ASP A 148 10.17 -15.99 2.40
CA ASP A 148 10.19 -16.18 3.85
C ASP A 148 9.57 -17.55 4.22
N ALA A 149 9.33 -17.83 5.49
CA ALA A 149 8.86 -19.15 5.95
C ALA A 149 7.46 -19.52 5.41
N ASN A 150 7.25 -20.82 5.12
CA ASN A 150 5.94 -21.39 4.77
C ASN A 150 5.30 -20.77 3.51
N VAL A 151 6.09 -20.34 2.54
CA VAL A 151 5.59 -19.92 1.23
C VAL A 151 5.34 -21.14 0.36
N VAL A 152 4.17 -21.20 -0.28
CA VAL A 152 3.79 -22.30 -1.17
C VAL A 152 3.67 -21.79 -2.61
N ILE A 153 4.54 -22.28 -3.47
CA ILE A 153 4.57 -21.98 -4.90
C ILE A 153 4.11 -23.21 -5.65
N TYR A 154 2.97 -23.12 -6.33
CA TYR A 154 2.41 -24.22 -7.11
C TYR A 154 3.10 -24.36 -8.47
N SER A 155 2.77 -25.42 -9.19
CA SER A 155 3.45 -25.78 -10.45
C SER A 155 3.37 -24.68 -11.52
N GLY A 156 4.45 -24.51 -12.28
CA GLY A 156 4.52 -23.60 -13.42
C GLY A 156 4.55 -22.09 -13.08
N VAL A 157 4.71 -21.74 -11.82
CA VAL A 157 4.80 -20.33 -11.38
C VAL A 157 6.15 -19.74 -11.76
N SER A 158 6.15 -18.48 -12.19
CA SER A 158 7.37 -17.70 -12.39
C SER A 158 7.42 -16.48 -11.47
N ILE A 159 8.60 -16.23 -10.87
CA ILE A 159 8.86 -15.09 -9.99
C ILE A 159 10.07 -14.33 -10.49
N GLY A 160 9.90 -13.05 -10.78
CA GLY A 160 10.93 -12.14 -11.26
C GLY A 160 11.97 -11.76 -10.21
N ALA A 161 13.13 -11.30 -10.69
CA ALA A 161 14.29 -11.01 -9.85
C ALA A 161 14.02 -9.94 -8.76
N ASN A 162 14.74 -10.05 -7.64
CA ASN A 162 14.67 -9.12 -6.49
C ASN A 162 13.26 -9.02 -5.86
N THR A 163 12.39 -10.00 -6.08
CA THR A 163 11.06 -10.05 -5.47
C THR A 163 11.12 -10.71 -4.11
N HIS A 164 10.43 -10.11 -3.14
CA HIS A 164 10.33 -10.61 -1.77
C HIS A 164 8.90 -11.05 -1.46
N ILE A 165 8.74 -12.32 -1.10
CA ILE A 165 7.47 -12.91 -0.69
C ILE A 165 7.55 -13.29 0.78
N HIS A 166 6.74 -12.65 1.59
CA HIS A 166 6.68 -12.87 3.03
C HIS A 166 5.94 -14.16 3.39
N SER A 167 6.07 -14.54 4.65
CA SER A 167 5.61 -15.83 5.17
C SER A 167 4.12 -16.07 4.95
N GLY A 168 3.78 -17.36 4.68
CA GLY A 168 2.41 -17.85 4.59
C GLY A 168 1.71 -17.55 3.27
N CYS A 169 2.39 -16.99 2.28
CA CYS A 169 1.80 -16.73 0.96
C CYS A 169 1.61 -18.01 0.15
N ALA A 170 0.56 -18.03 -0.67
CA ALA A 170 0.30 -19.09 -1.65
C ALA A 170 0.16 -18.49 -3.05
N ILE A 171 0.93 -19.00 -4.01
CA ILE A 171 0.85 -18.62 -5.43
C ILE A 171 0.46 -19.83 -6.23
N ARG A 172 -0.75 -19.78 -6.81
CA ARG A 172 -1.37 -20.90 -7.51
C ARG A 172 -0.79 -21.09 -8.92
N GLU A 173 -1.11 -22.22 -9.48
CA GLU A 173 -0.55 -22.78 -10.70
C GLU A 173 -0.51 -21.77 -11.86
N GLY A 174 0.63 -21.71 -12.54
CA GLY A 174 0.84 -20.93 -13.76
C GLY A 174 0.89 -19.40 -13.57
N CYS A 175 0.66 -18.90 -12.36
CA CYS A 175 0.70 -17.45 -12.10
C CYS A 175 2.10 -16.87 -12.30
N ARG A 176 2.17 -15.59 -12.66
CA ARG A 176 3.42 -14.88 -12.91
C ARG A 176 3.53 -13.64 -12.03
N VAL A 177 4.66 -13.50 -11.36
CA VAL A 177 4.98 -12.33 -10.54
C VAL A 177 6.22 -11.66 -11.12
N GLY A 178 6.15 -10.36 -11.36
CA GLY A 178 7.26 -9.58 -11.91
C GLY A 178 8.42 -9.39 -10.95
N SER A 179 9.35 -8.53 -11.33
CA SER A 179 10.57 -8.22 -10.58
C SER A 179 10.35 -7.08 -9.59
N HIS A 180 11.18 -7.03 -8.53
CA HIS A 180 11.14 -5.97 -7.51
C HIS A 180 9.78 -5.83 -6.81
N CYS A 181 9.02 -6.91 -6.72
CA CYS A 181 7.74 -6.94 -6.02
C CYS A 181 7.94 -7.25 -4.53
N VAL A 182 6.99 -6.77 -3.72
CA VAL A 182 6.88 -7.13 -2.30
C VAL A 182 5.48 -7.70 -2.06
N VAL A 183 5.41 -8.95 -1.61
CA VAL A 183 4.16 -9.63 -1.30
C VAL A 183 4.13 -9.91 0.19
N HIS A 184 3.25 -9.23 0.91
CA HIS A 184 3.17 -9.33 2.37
C HIS A 184 2.47 -10.61 2.84
N ASN A 185 2.50 -10.84 4.14
CA ASN A 185 2.10 -12.09 4.78
C ASN A 185 0.69 -12.55 4.39
N ASN A 186 0.54 -13.86 4.17
CA ASN A 186 -0.74 -14.53 3.94
C ASN A 186 -1.50 -14.05 2.69
N VAL A 187 -0.82 -13.49 1.70
CA VAL A 187 -1.40 -13.17 0.41
C VAL A 187 -1.66 -14.44 -0.39
N VAL A 188 -2.81 -14.50 -1.06
CA VAL A 188 -3.16 -15.59 -1.99
C VAL A 188 -3.27 -15.03 -3.40
N ILE A 189 -2.45 -15.56 -4.32
CA ILE A 189 -2.45 -15.19 -5.73
C ILE A 189 -2.92 -16.39 -6.56
N GLY A 190 -4.00 -16.20 -7.33
CA GLY A 190 -4.54 -17.20 -8.23
C GLY A 190 -5.58 -18.14 -7.61
N ALA A 191 -6.26 -17.74 -6.53
CA ALA A 191 -7.45 -18.45 -6.06
C ALA A 191 -8.51 -18.51 -7.16
N ASP A 192 -9.39 -19.51 -7.09
CA ASP A 192 -10.52 -19.59 -8.02
C ASP A 192 -11.44 -18.37 -7.87
N GLY A 193 -11.77 -17.74 -8.99
CA GLY A 193 -12.79 -16.70 -9.02
C GLY A 193 -14.18 -17.22 -8.62
N PHE A 194 -15.04 -16.31 -8.16
CA PHE A 194 -16.40 -16.62 -7.74
C PHE A 194 -17.31 -16.72 -8.98
N GLY A 195 -17.28 -17.87 -9.65
CA GLY A 195 -18.09 -18.17 -10.83
C GLY A 195 -19.05 -19.34 -10.59
N TYR A 196 -20.37 -19.08 -10.69
CA TYR A 196 -21.40 -20.08 -10.53
C TYR A 196 -22.55 -19.86 -11.50
N LEU A 197 -23.11 -20.95 -12.01
CA LEU A 197 -24.32 -20.97 -12.82
C LEU A 197 -25.48 -21.47 -11.96
N SER A 198 -26.60 -20.77 -11.99
CA SER A 198 -27.82 -21.19 -11.32
C SER A 198 -28.78 -21.80 -12.35
N ASP A 199 -29.21 -23.02 -12.14
CA ASP A 199 -30.18 -23.72 -12.93
C ASP A 199 -31.35 -24.16 -12.02
N PRO A 200 -32.62 -23.83 -12.37
CA PRO A 200 -33.77 -24.17 -11.53
C PRO A 200 -33.98 -25.66 -11.31
N LYS A 201 -33.43 -26.52 -12.17
CA LYS A 201 -33.60 -27.98 -12.10
C LYS A 201 -32.42 -28.68 -11.41
N THR A 202 -31.20 -28.22 -11.68
CA THR A 202 -29.95 -28.86 -11.22
C THR A 202 -29.27 -28.13 -10.07
N GLY A 203 -29.75 -26.92 -9.71
CA GLY A 203 -29.20 -26.10 -8.64
C GLY A 203 -28.02 -25.23 -9.10
N ILE A 204 -27.07 -24.99 -8.19
CA ILE A 204 -25.91 -24.15 -8.44
C ILE A 204 -24.71 -25.03 -8.80
N SER A 205 -24.10 -24.76 -9.96
CA SER A 205 -22.88 -25.44 -10.43
C SER A 205 -21.71 -24.47 -10.55
N LYS A 206 -20.53 -24.95 -10.16
CA LYS A 206 -19.28 -24.16 -10.25
C LYS A 206 -18.82 -24.02 -11.70
N VAL A 207 -18.43 -22.79 -12.07
CA VAL A 207 -17.71 -22.54 -13.32
C VAL A 207 -16.22 -22.78 -13.07
N PRO A 208 -15.54 -23.70 -13.79
CA PRO A 208 -14.12 -23.92 -13.65
C PRO A 208 -13.33 -22.64 -13.95
N GLN A 209 -12.32 -22.37 -13.12
CA GLN A 209 -11.42 -21.22 -13.26
C GLN A 209 -10.07 -21.72 -13.76
N VAL A 210 -9.78 -21.53 -15.03
CA VAL A 210 -8.61 -22.13 -15.71
C VAL A 210 -7.56 -21.11 -16.11
N GLY A 211 -7.84 -19.83 -15.88
CA GLY A 211 -6.90 -18.75 -16.14
C GLY A 211 -5.82 -18.62 -15.06
N ILE A 212 -5.07 -17.53 -15.13
CA ILE A 212 -3.95 -17.23 -14.25
C ILE A 212 -4.05 -15.80 -13.68
N VAL A 213 -3.06 -15.43 -12.85
CA VAL A 213 -2.78 -14.04 -12.47
C VAL A 213 -1.44 -13.63 -13.05
N GLU A 214 -1.36 -12.45 -13.63
CA GLU A 214 -0.14 -11.82 -14.10
C GLU A 214 0.09 -10.51 -13.35
N ILE A 215 1.24 -10.41 -12.66
CA ILE A 215 1.63 -9.25 -11.87
C ILE A 215 2.89 -8.65 -12.51
N GLY A 216 2.85 -7.35 -12.80
CA GLY A 216 3.98 -6.59 -13.33
C GLY A 216 5.06 -6.32 -12.29
N ASP A 217 6.01 -5.45 -12.64
CA ASP A 217 7.16 -5.12 -11.80
C ASP A 217 6.84 -4.04 -10.76
N HIS A 218 7.62 -4.01 -9.66
CA HIS A 218 7.51 -2.99 -8.60
C HIS A 218 6.13 -2.91 -7.93
N VAL A 219 5.38 -4.02 -7.94
CA VAL A 219 4.08 -4.13 -7.28
C VAL A 219 4.28 -4.43 -5.80
N GLU A 220 3.46 -3.83 -4.95
CA GLU A 220 3.41 -4.16 -3.53
C GLU A 220 2.00 -4.60 -3.15
N ILE A 221 1.88 -5.74 -2.45
CA ILE A 221 0.61 -6.35 -2.09
C ILE A 221 0.57 -6.55 -0.59
N GLY A 222 -0.37 -5.87 0.08
CA GLY A 222 -0.57 -5.89 1.52
C GLY A 222 -1.08 -7.23 2.05
N ALA A 223 -0.90 -7.43 3.34
CA ALA A 223 -1.20 -8.69 4.02
C ALA A 223 -2.66 -9.14 3.87
N CYS A 224 -2.87 -10.45 3.76
CA CYS A 224 -4.20 -11.07 3.66
C CYS A 224 -5.02 -10.61 2.43
N THR A 225 -4.39 -10.08 1.41
CA THR A 225 -5.02 -9.75 0.13
C THR A 225 -5.19 -11.02 -0.71
N SER A 226 -6.33 -11.13 -1.41
CA SER A 226 -6.62 -12.22 -2.34
C SER A 226 -6.80 -11.68 -3.76
N ILE A 227 -6.15 -12.32 -4.73
CA ILE A 227 -6.24 -12.00 -6.15
C ILE A 227 -6.68 -13.25 -6.88
N ASP A 228 -7.91 -13.23 -7.39
CA ASP A 228 -8.48 -14.39 -8.08
C ASP A 228 -7.90 -14.52 -9.50
N ARG A 229 -7.76 -15.77 -9.97
CA ARG A 229 -7.40 -16.07 -11.35
C ARG A 229 -8.51 -15.71 -12.32
N GLY A 230 -8.18 -15.47 -13.57
CA GLY A 230 -9.20 -15.36 -14.60
C GLY A 230 -10.02 -16.64 -14.76
N THR A 231 -11.27 -16.53 -15.10
CA THR A 231 -12.07 -17.70 -15.53
C THR A 231 -11.41 -18.34 -16.74
N VAL A 232 -11.06 -17.53 -17.75
CA VAL A 232 -10.20 -17.84 -18.88
C VAL A 232 -9.30 -16.62 -19.09
N GLY A 233 -8.04 -16.83 -19.51
CA GLY A 233 -7.07 -15.76 -19.64
C GLY A 233 -6.48 -15.33 -18.29
N ALA A 234 -6.26 -14.05 -18.07
CA ALA A 234 -5.60 -13.56 -16.87
C ALA A 234 -6.35 -12.47 -16.13
N THR A 235 -6.21 -12.45 -14.81
CA THR A 235 -6.33 -11.25 -13.99
C THR A 235 -5.00 -10.52 -14.05
N ILE A 236 -4.99 -9.22 -14.34
CA ILE A 236 -3.76 -8.48 -14.66
C ILE A 236 -3.54 -7.34 -13.67
N ILE A 237 -2.37 -7.32 -13.03
CA ILE A 237 -1.92 -6.25 -12.16
C ILE A 237 -0.72 -5.57 -12.82
N GLY A 238 -0.90 -4.33 -13.26
CA GLY A 238 0.14 -3.54 -13.93
C GLY A 238 1.29 -3.17 -13.00
N SER A 239 2.42 -2.77 -13.59
CA SER A 239 3.62 -2.38 -12.82
C SER A 239 3.38 -1.15 -11.94
N HIS A 240 4.11 -1.07 -10.81
CA HIS A 240 4.02 0.03 -9.82
C HIS A 240 2.67 0.16 -9.11
N VAL A 241 1.77 -0.81 -9.23
CA VAL A 241 0.51 -0.84 -8.47
C VAL A 241 0.81 -1.06 -6.98
N LYS A 242 0.08 -0.36 -6.11
CA LYS A 242 0.16 -0.53 -4.65
C LYS A 242 -1.20 -0.99 -4.13
N ILE A 243 -1.23 -2.16 -3.52
CA ILE A 243 -2.41 -2.79 -2.95
C ILE A 243 -2.17 -2.93 -1.46
N ASP A 244 -3.07 -2.40 -0.67
CA ASP A 244 -3.02 -2.44 0.80
C ASP A 244 -3.61 -3.77 1.32
N ASN A 245 -3.75 -3.88 2.62
CA ASN A 245 -4.15 -5.09 3.32
C ASN A 245 -5.63 -5.46 3.10
N GLN A 246 -5.92 -6.77 3.10
CA GLN A 246 -7.29 -7.31 3.06
C GLN A 246 -8.11 -6.86 1.83
N VAL A 247 -7.46 -6.65 0.70
CA VAL A 247 -8.11 -6.31 -0.57
C VAL A 247 -8.56 -7.59 -1.27
N GLN A 248 -9.76 -7.57 -1.88
CA GLN A 248 -10.23 -8.62 -2.77
C GLN A 248 -10.23 -8.13 -4.22
N ILE A 249 -9.50 -8.83 -5.08
CA ILE A 249 -9.50 -8.58 -6.54
C ILE A 249 -10.13 -9.80 -7.21
N GLY A 250 -11.27 -9.58 -7.86
CA GLY A 250 -12.03 -10.62 -8.55
C GLY A 250 -11.39 -11.08 -9.86
N HIS A 251 -11.92 -12.16 -10.40
CA HIS A 251 -11.43 -12.77 -11.65
C HIS A 251 -11.48 -11.81 -12.83
N ASN A 252 -10.52 -11.90 -13.75
CA ASN A 252 -10.44 -11.09 -14.96
C ASN A 252 -10.38 -9.57 -14.74
N VAL A 253 -10.10 -9.11 -13.52
CA VAL A 253 -9.84 -7.70 -13.25
C VAL A 253 -8.54 -7.28 -13.91
N ARG A 254 -8.54 -6.07 -14.45
CA ARG A 254 -7.34 -5.39 -14.95
C ARG A 254 -7.08 -4.13 -14.15
N LEU A 255 -5.97 -4.10 -13.43
CA LEU A 255 -5.41 -2.88 -12.85
C LEU A 255 -4.28 -2.39 -13.73
N ASP A 256 -4.42 -1.20 -14.30
CA ASP A 256 -3.31 -0.58 -15.04
C ASP A 256 -2.27 -0.01 -14.06
N SER A 257 -1.10 0.35 -14.57
CA SER A 257 0.05 0.78 -13.76
C SER A 257 -0.24 1.97 -12.85
N HIS A 258 0.47 2.03 -11.71
CA HIS A 258 0.39 3.13 -10.72
C HIS A 258 -0.98 3.28 -10.03
N ALA A 259 -1.90 2.33 -10.13
CA ALA A 259 -3.11 2.36 -9.32
C ALA A 259 -2.78 2.15 -7.83
N ILE A 260 -3.57 2.79 -6.95
CA ILE A 260 -3.45 2.67 -5.50
C ILE A 260 -4.77 2.15 -4.96
N ILE A 261 -4.73 0.97 -4.36
CA ILE A 261 -5.89 0.27 -3.82
C ILE A 261 -5.72 0.19 -2.30
N CYS A 262 -6.47 1.01 -1.58
CA CYS A 262 -6.38 1.06 -0.11
C CYS A 262 -7.03 -0.18 0.54
N ALA A 263 -6.81 -0.33 1.85
CA ALA A 263 -7.25 -1.50 2.61
C ALA A 263 -8.75 -1.78 2.48
N GLN A 264 -9.07 -3.08 2.46
CA GLN A 264 -10.45 -3.60 2.44
C GLN A 264 -11.27 -3.21 1.20
N VAL A 265 -10.65 -2.74 0.12
CA VAL A 265 -11.34 -2.54 -1.15
C VAL A 265 -11.75 -3.88 -1.74
N GLY A 266 -12.98 -3.96 -2.25
CA GLY A 266 -13.47 -5.09 -3.02
C GLY A 266 -13.69 -4.69 -4.48
N ILE A 267 -13.03 -5.38 -5.42
CA ILE A 267 -13.23 -5.18 -6.87
C ILE A 267 -13.82 -6.46 -7.42
N ALA A 268 -15.06 -6.39 -7.91
CA ALA A 268 -15.73 -7.52 -8.52
C ALA A 268 -15.13 -7.89 -9.89
N GLY A 269 -15.53 -9.03 -10.43
CA GLY A 269 -14.92 -9.60 -11.64
C GLY A 269 -15.02 -8.70 -12.88
N SER A 270 -14.08 -8.85 -13.79
CA SER A 270 -14.04 -8.19 -15.11
C SER A 270 -14.01 -6.65 -15.09
N CYS A 271 -13.60 -6.04 -13.98
CA CYS A 271 -13.39 -4.60 -13.88
C CYS A 271 -12.10 -4.15 -14.56
N HIS A 272 -12.10 -2.93 -15.09
CA HIS A 272 -10.90 -2.27 -15.60
C HIS A 272 -10.63 -0.97 -14.82
N ILE A 273 -9.60 -0.99 -14.00
CA ILE A 273 -9.14 0.15 -13.22
C ILE A 273 -7.94 0.75 -13.94
N GLN A 274 -8.13 1.90 -14.56
CA GLN A 274 -7.12 2.50 -15.40
C GLN A 274 -5.96 3.12 -14.59
N ARG A 275 -4.94 3.59 -15.32
CA ARG A 275 -3.68 4.07 -14.76
C ARG A 275 -3.88 5.16 -13.70
N GLY A 276 -3.22 5.01 -12.56
CA GLY A 276 -3.15 6.03 -11.51
C GLY A 276 -4.45 6.27 -10.75
N VAL A 277 -5.46 5.42 -10.93
CA VAL A 277 -6.69 5.48 -10.14
C VAL A 277 -6.39 5.19 -8.67
N VAL A 278 -7.08 5.90 -7.77
CA VAL A 278 -6.98 5.69 -6.33
C VAL A 278 -8.34 5.24 -5.80
N LEU A 279 -8.38 4.04 -5.19
CA LEU A 279 -9.56 3.55 -4.48
C LEU A 279 -9.35 3.66 -2.96
N GLY A 280 -10.16 4.47 -2.30
CA GLY A 280 -10.13 4.68 -0.86
C GLY A 280 -10.59 3.45 -0.07
N GLY A 281 -10.13 3.33 1.18
CA GLY A 281 -10.36 2.14 2.01
C GLY A 281 -11.82 1.72 2.11
N GLY A 282 -12.08 0.43 1.96
CA GLY A 282 -13.42 -0.15 2.01
C GLY A 282 -14.33 0.20 0.82
N ALA A 283 -13.82 0.84 -0.24
CA ALA A 283 -14.62 1.07 -1.45
C ALA A 283 -14.96 -0.25 -2.13
N GLY A 284 -16.19 -0.35 -2.68
CA GLY A 284 -16.68 -1.50 -3.43
C GLY A 284 -16.88 -1.14 -4.89
N VAL A 285 -16.43 -2.00 -5.81
CA VAL A 285 -16.62 -1.82 -7.26
C VAL A 285 -17.43 -2.99 -7.81
N ALA A 286 -18.58 -2.70 -8.42
CA ALA A 286 -19.43 -3.69 -9.05
C ALA A 286 -18.73 -4.33 -10.27
N ASP A 287 -19.22 -5.48 -10.70
CA ASP A 287 -18.67 -6.22 -11.83
C ASP A 287 -18.74 -5.44 -13.15
N HIS A 288 -17.81 -5.73 -14.06
CA HIS A 288 -17.72 -5.12 -15.39
C HIS A 288 -17.62 -3.58 -15.42
N VAL A 289 -17.21 -2.95 -14.31
CA VAL A 289 -17.03 -1.50 -14.22
C VAL A 289 -15.66 -1.09 -14.75
N THR A 290 -15.63 0.01 -15.51
CA THR A 290 -14.40 0.71 -15.89
C THR A 290 -14.28 2.02 -15.10
N ILE A 291 -13.10 2.28 -14.52
CA ILE A 291 -12.78 3.53 -13.85
C ILE A 291 -11.61 4.19 -14.59
N VAL A 292 -11.87 5.36 -15.20
CA VAL A 292 -10.87 6.06 -16.02
C VAL A 292 -9.72 6.65 -15.19
N SER A 293 -8.58 6.81 -15.85
CA SER A 293 -7.36 7.40 -15.27
C SER A 293 -7.63 8.76 -14.64
N GLY A 294 -6.94 9.05 -13.52
CA GLY A 294 -7.08 10.33 -12.80
C GLY A 294 -8.30 10.40 -11.86
N SER A 295 -9.08 9.33 -11.76
CA SER A 295 -10.20 9.26 -10.80
C SER A 295 -9.72 8.86 -9.41
N ARG A 296 -10.35 9.44 -8.39
CA ARG A 296 -10.17 9.07 -6.98
C ARG A 296 -11.50 8.75 -6.34
N VAL A 297 -11.65 7.55 -5.84
CA VAL A 297 -12.87 7.09 -5.16
C VAL A 297 -12.63 7.15 -3.65
N GLY A 298 -13.49 7.86 -2.94
CA GLY A 298 -13.42 8.02 -1.49
C GLY A 298 -13.71 6.73 -0.73
N GLY A 299 -13.28 6.69 0.53
CA GLY A 299 -13.48 5.50 1.37
C GLY A 299 -14.95 5.10 1.50
N HIS A 300 -15.20 3.79 1.52
CA HIS A 300 -16.53 3.17 1.61
C HIS A 300 -17.52 3.57 0.49
N ALA A 301 -17.08 4.22 -0.58
CA ALA A 301 -17.94 4.51 -1.71
C ALA A 301 -18.25 3.25 -2.52
N GLY A 302 -19.49 3.10 -2.97
CA GLY A 302 -19.92 2.03 -3.90
C GLY A 302 -19.94 2.53 -5.33
N VAL A 303 -19.10 1.96 -6.20
CA VAL A 303 -19.08 2.23 -7.63
C VAL A 303 -19.92 1.19 -8.33
N THR A 304 -21.15 1.55 -8.72
CA THR A 304 -22.13 0.64 -9.31
C THR A 304 -22.21 0.75 -10.83
N SER A 305 -21.55 1.74 -11.43
CA SER A 305 -21.45 1.97 -12.88
C SER A 305 -20.10 2.55 -13.23
N SER A 306 -19.72 2.46 -14.51
CA SER A 306 -18.43 2.98 -14.98
C SER A 306 -18.29 4.48 -14.70
N ILE A 307 -17.08 4.88 -14.33
CA ILE A 307 -16.68 6.28 -14.19
C ILE A 307 -15.95 6.67 -15.47
N GLU A 308 -16.55 7.56 -16.24
CA GLU A 308 -16.09 7.95 -17.58
C GLU A 308 -15.31 9.28 -17.57
N GLU A 309 -15.42 10.07 -16.52
CA GLU A 309 -14.72 11.35 -16.36
C GLU A 309 -13.76 11.31 -15.16
N PRO A 310 -12.52 11.85 -15.30
CA PRO A 310 -11.61 11.98 -14.18
C PRO A 310 -12.17 12.87 -13.07
N GLY A 311 -11.93 12.53 -11.81
CA GLY A 311 -12.40 13.37 -10.69
C GLY A 311 -12.41 12.66 -9.35
N ASP A 312 -12.92 13.38 -8.34
CA ASP A 312 -13.11 12.88 -6.98
C ASP A 312 -14.54 12.42 -6.79
N TYR A 313 -14.72 11.14 -6.44
CA TYR A 313 -16.02 10.49 -6.25
C TYR A 313 -16.17 10.09 -4.79
N MET A 314 -17.29 10.46 -4.16
CA MET A 314 -17.59 10.14 -2.75
C MET A 314 -19.02 9.62 -2.62
N GLY A 315 -19.26 8.72 -1.67
CA GLY A 315 -20.59 8.16 -1.49
C GLY A 315 -21.02 7.87 -0.05
N PHE A 316 -20.16 8.00 0.98
CA PHE A 316 -20.52 7.55 2.33
C PHE A 316 -19.80 8.31 3.45
N PRO A 317 -20.13 9.61 3.75
CA PRO A 317 -19.56 10.29 4.90
C PRO A 317 -20.26 9.88 6.20
N ALA A 318 -19.49 9.68 7.28
CA ALA A 318 -20.05 9.60 8.62
C ALA A 318 -20.55 10.97 9.05
N ILE A 319 -21.81 11.04 9.46
CA ILE A 319 -22.45 12.24 10.00
C ILE A 319 -23.08 11.93 11.37
N LYS A 320 -23.38 12.96 12.18
CA LYS A 320 -24.06 12.74 13.45
C LYS A 320 -25.34 11.92 13.24
N ALA A 321 -25.58 10.91 14.09
CA ALA A 321 -26.72 10.02 13.97
C ALA A 321 -28.09 10.75 13.89
N THR A 322 -28.20 11.90 14.56
CA THR A 322 -29.39 12.76 14.49
C THR A 322 -29.58 13.35 13.10
N GLN A 323 -28.50 13.81 12.44
CA GLN A 323 -28.52 14.32 11.07
C GLN A 323 -28.86 13.21 10.08
N TYR A 324 -28.22 12.02 10.21
CA TYR A 324 -28.49 10.86 9.37
C TYR A 324 -29.97 10.46 9.43
N ARG A 325 -30.55 10.30 10.64
CA ARG A 325 -31.96 9.96 10.80
C ARG A 325 -32.89 11.00 10.17
N ARG A 326 -32.55 12.29 10.29
CA ARG A 326 -33.30 13.38 9.68
C ARG A 326 -33.24 13.32 8.14
N GLN A 327 -32.06 13.11 7.56
CA GLN A 327 -31.90 12.93 6.12
C GLN A 327 -32.70 11.72 5.61
N GLN A 328 -32.62 10.56 6.30
CA GLN A 328 -33.38 9.37 5.92
C GLN A 328 -34.91 9.60 6.00
N ALA A 329 -35.39 10.35 7.00
CA ALA A 329 -36.80 10.69 7.10
C ALA A 329 -37.27 11.59 5.94
N VAL A 330 -36.45 12.55 5.51
CA VAL A 330 -36.71 13.40 4.35
C VAL A 330 -36.76 12.59 3.08
N ILE A 331 -35.76 11.74 2.82
CA ILE A 331 -35.68 10.87 1.65
C ILE A 331 -36.92 9.95 1.57
N ARG A 332 -37.31 9.32 2.69
CA ARG A 332 -38.52 8.47 2.73
C ARG A 332 -39.80 9.23 2.42
N ARG A 333 -39.93 10.48 2.89
CA ARG A 333 -41.08 11.34 2.57
C ARG A 333 -41.13 11.68 1.08
N LEU A 334 -40.01 12.08 0.50
CA LEU A 334 -39.90 12.34 -0.94
C LEU A 334 -40.25 11.11 -1.76
N ALA A 335 -39.71 9.94 -1.43
CA ALA A 335 -39.98 8.68 -2.10
C ALA A 335 -41.47 8.25 -2.02
N SER A 336 -42.19 8.66 -0.97
CA SER A 336 -43.64 8.41 -0.82
C SER A 336 -44.54 9.47 -1.44
N GLY A 337 -43.99 10.40 -2.23
CA GLY A 337 -44.74 11.48 -2.88
C GLY A 337 -45.28 12.58 -1.95
N LYS A 338 -44.83 12.58 -0.68
CA LYS A 338 -45.23 13.59 0.30
C LYS A 338 -44.30 14.80 0.23
N SER A 339 -44.85 16.02 0.13
CA SER A 339 -44.07 17.25 0.10
C SER A 339 -43.24 17.43 1.39
N VAL A 340 -41.99 17.85 1.26
CA VAL A 340 -41.15 18.28 2.37
C VAL A 340 -41.41 19.77 2.56
N LYS A 341 -42.03 20.18 3.68
CA LYS A 341 -42.11 21.60 4.05
C LYS A 341 -40.67 22.09 4.27
N THR A 342 -40.16 22.88 3.34
CA THR A 342 -38.97 23.70 3.55
C THR A 342 -39.38 24.79 4.52
N GLY A 343 -39.04 24.63 5.81
CA GLY A 343 -39.20 25.73 6.75
C GLY A 343 -38.18 26.82 6.39
N GLU A 344 -38.64 27.90 5.82
CA GLU A 344 -37.92 29.18 5.85
C GLU A 344 -37.69 29.57 7.31
N ARG A 345 -36.43 29.72 7.68
CA ARG A 345 -36.00 30.46 8.87
C ARG A 345 -35.05 31.54 8.44
#